data_1e46753f6bb4d6bb0c2eb2d967468217
#
_entry.id   1e46753f6bb4d6bb0c2eb2d967468217
#
_cell.length_a   1.000
_cell.length_b   1.000
_cell.length_c   1.000
_cell.angle_alpha   90.00
_cell.angle_beta   90.00
_cell.angle_gamma   90.00
#
_symmetry.space_group_name_H-M   'P 1'
#
loop_
_entity.id
_entity.type
_entity.pdbx_description
1 polymer ?
#
loop_
_entity_poly.entity_id
_entity_poly.type
_entity_poly.pdbx_seq_one_letter_code
_entity_poly.pdbx_strand_id
1 'polypeptide(L)'
;MMKKELPRFLYGGDYNPEQWPEETWAEDIKVFKQADINTATINVFSWALLEPQEGKYDFTKLDKIIKELTAADFDIVLATSTAAMPAWMFKKYPDVARVDYQGRRHVFGARHNFCPSSKNYRR
;
A
#
# COMPACT_ATOMS: atom_id res chain seq x y z
N MET A 1 -16.54 19.08 -13.01
CA MET A 1 -15.45 18.52 -12.16
C MET A 1 -14.79 19.68 -11.42
N MET A 2 -15.04 19.82 -10.11
CA MET A 2 -14.40 20.88 -9.33
C MET A 2 -12.91 20.60 -9.25
N LYS A 3 -12.05 21.48 -9.80
CA LYS A 3 -10.63 21.49 -9.50
C LYS A 3 -10.48 21.82 -8.02
N LYS A 4 -10.19 20.83 -7.19
CA LYS A 4 -9.79 21.06 -5.81
C LYS A 4 -8.34 21.54 -5.87
N GLU A 5 -8.12 22.82 -5.67
CA GLU A 5 -6.76 23.34 -5.53
C GLU A 5 -6.13 22.76 -4.27
N LEU A 6 -4.89 22.31 -4.38
CA LEU A 6 -4.13 21.84 -3.22
C LEU A 6 -3.81 23.04 -2.34
N PRO A 7 -4.13 23.00 -1.04
CA PRO A 7 -3.99 24.16 -0.15
C PRO A 7 -2.54 24.54 0.16
N ARG A 8 -1.60 23.62 -0.12
CA ARG A 8 -0.17 23.78 0.16
C ARG A 8 0.68 22.94 -0.79
N PHE A 9 1.98 23.24 -0.87
CA PHE A 9 2.93 22.39 -1.57
C PHE A 9 3.10 21.07 -0.81
N LEU A 10 2.90 19.96 -1.50
CA LEU A 10 3.04 18.62 -0.93
C LEU A 10 4.49 18.14 -1.07
N TYR A 11 5.13 17.83 0.05
CA TYR A 11 6.48 17.31 0.11
C TYR A 11 6.52 16.04 0.98
N GLY A 12 6.95 14.92 0.41
CA GLY A 12 6.99 13.64 1.09
C GLY A 12 7.27 12.47 0.16
N GLY A 13 6.99 11.27 0.63
CA GLY A 13 7.24 10.04 -0.12
C GLY A 13 6.44 8.85 0.44
N ASP A 14 6.84 7.65 0.02
CA ASP A 14 6.24 6.42 0.51
C ASP A 14 6.60 6.19 1.97
N TYR A 15 5.59 5.86 2.77
CA TYR A 15 5.70 5.50 4.17
C TYR A 15 4.94 4.21 4.43
N ASN A 16 5.61 3.20 4.98
CA ASN A 16 5.05 1.86 5.21
C ASN A 16 5.09 1.51 6.71
N PRO A 17 4.32 2.22 7.56
CA PRO A 17 4.34 2.03 9.01
C PRO A 17 3.85 0.64 9.43
N GLU A 18 3.07 -0.03 8.58
CA GLU A 18 2.59 -1.38 8.83
C GLU A 18 3.71 -2.43 8.95
N GLN A 19 4.91 -2.11 8.50
CA GLN A 19 6.10 -2.97 8.57
C GLN A 19 6.86 -2.83 9.90
N TRP A 20 6.48 -1.85 10.72
CA TRP A 20 7.16 -1.51 11.98
C TRP A 20 6.21 -1.65 13.18
N PRO A 21 6.75 -1.80 14.39
CA PRO A 21 5.95 -1.72 15.61
C PRO A 21 5.24 -0.37 15.74
N GLU A 22 4.01 -0.36 16.26
CA GLU A 22 3.20 0.87 16.35
C GLU A 22 3.84 1.95 17.23
N GLU A 23 4.63 1.55 18.22
CA GLU A 23 5.36 2.47 19.11
C GLU A 23 6.43 3.30 18.40
N THR A 24 6.87 2.91 17.20
CA THR A 24 7.85 3.69 16.41
C THR A 24 7.21 4.83 15.63
N TRP A 25 5.90 4.78 15.37
CA TRP A 25 5.22 5.74 14.50
C TRP A 25 5.29 7.17 14.99
N ALA A 26 5.21 7.38 16.30
CA ALA A 26 5.29 8.72 16.88
C ALA A 26 6.67 9.38 16.67
N GLU A 27 7.76 8.58 16.74
CA GLU A 27 9.11 9.08 16.47
C GLU A 27 9.31 9.34 14.98
N ASP A 28 8.80 8.46 14.11
CA ASP A 28 8.84 8.66 12.65
C ASP A 28 8.17 9.99 12.27
N ILE A 29 6.96 10.24 12.78
CA ILE A 29 6.22 11.48 12.51
C ILE A 29 7.00 12.71 13.01
N LYS A 30 7.66 12.63 14.15
CA LYS A 30 8.49 13.70 14.68
C LYS A 30 9.67 14.00 13.75
N VAL A 31 10.37 12.97 13.28
CA VAL A 31 11.48 13.10 12.33
C VAL A 31 10.99 13.68 11.00
N PHE A 32 9.85 13.23 10.49
CA PHE A 32 9.25 13.79 9.27
C PHE A 32 8.95 15.29 9.40
N LYS A 33 8.42 15.73 10.53
CA LYS A 33 8.18 17.16 10.80
C LYS A 33 9.47 17.98 10.85
N GLN A 34 10.55 17.42 11.41
CA GLN A 34 11.85 18.07 11.41
C GLN A 34 12.44 18.23 10.01
N ALA A 35 12.05 17.36 9.08
CA ALA A 35 12.43 17.40 7.66
C ALA A 35 11.44 18.17 6.77
N ASP A 36 10.48 18.87 7.36
CA ASP A 36 9.41 19.61 6.65
C ASP A 36 8.53 18.70 5.74
N ILE A 37 8.49 17.41 6.02
CA ILE A 37 7.62 16.48 5.32
C ILE A 37 6.18 16.67 5.83
N ASN A 38 5.25 16.83 4.88
CA ASN A 38 3.83 17.07 5.16
C ASN A 38 2.88 16.12 4.44
N THR A 39 3.41 15.17 3.66
CA THR A 39 2.63 14.24 2.83
C THR A 39 3.21 12.85 2.92
N ALA A 40 2.36 11.84 3.04
CA ALA A 40 2.77 10.43 3.01
C ALA A 40 1.93 9.63 2.01
N THR A 41 2.59 8.88 1.14
CA THR A 41 1.95 7.82 0.35
C THR A 41 1.97 6.54 1.18
N ILE A 42 0.81 6.03 1.52
CA ILE A 42 0.66 4.85 2.38
C ILE A 42 -0.05 3.70 1.67
N ASN A 43 -0.02 2.53 2.28
CA ASN A 43 -0.77 1.35 1.82
C ASN A 43 -0.28 0.72 0.51
N VAL A 44 0.94 1.02 0.06
CA VAL A 44 1.46 0.56 -1.25
C VAL A 44 1.55 -0.96 -1.35
N PHE A 45 1.93 -1.64 -0.26
CA PHE A 45 2.18 -3.09 -0.21
C PHE A 45 1.24 -3.86 0.71
N SER A 46 0.13 -3.27 1.14
CA SER A 46 -0.67 -3.76 2.27
C SER A 46 -1.81 -4.69 1.89
N TRP A 47 -1.94 -5.13 0.63
CA TRP A 47 -3.08 -5.97 0.22
C TRP A 47 -3.28 -7.20 1.12
N ALA A 48 -2.20 -7.92 1.45
CA ALA A 48 -2.29 -9.09 2.33
C ALA A 48 -2.78 -8.77 3.76
N LEU A 49 -2.56 -7.54 4.23
CA LEU A 49 -3.08 -7.06 5.52
C LEU A 49 -4.56 -6.66 5.41
N LEU A 50 -4.92 -5.97 4.32
CA LEU A 50 -6.28 -5.51 4.09
C LEU A 50 -7.24 -6.66 3.75
N GLU A 51 -6.75 -7.69 3.07
CA GLU A 51 -7.51 -8.86 2.65
C GLU A 51 -6.72 -10.14 2.97
N PRO A 52 -6.65 -10.54 4.25
CA PRO A 52 -5.90 -11.73 4.68
C PRO A 52 -6.44 -13.03 4.10
N GLN A 53 -7.70 -13.06 3.72
CA GLN A 53 -8.38 -14.13 3.00
C GLN A 53 -9.34 -13.52 1.97
N GLU A 54 -9.55 -14.20 0.87
CA GLU A 54 -10.44 -13.74 -0.20
C GLU A 54 -11.81 -13.31 0.33
N GLY A 55 -12.17 -12.05 0.05
CA GLY A 55 -13.44 -11.45 0.47
C GLY A 55 -13.56 -11.11 1.95
N LYS A 56 -12.49 -11.30 2.75
CA LYS A 56 -12.45 -10.89 4.16
C LYS A 56 -11.51 -9.69 4.32
N TYR A 57 -12.10 -8.55 4.58
CA TYR A 57 -11.36 -7.28 4.69
C TYR A 57 -11.16 -6.89 6.16
N ASP A 58 -9.96 -6.37 6.44
CA ASP A 58 -9.59 -5.80 7.74
C ASP A 58 -8.86 -4.47 7.53
N PHE A 59 -9.51 -3.38 7.84
CA PHE A 59 -8.97 -2.03 7.73
C PHE A 59 -8.44 -1.48 9.05
N THR A 60 -8.46 -2.26 10.13
CA THR A 60 -8.14 -1.79 11.50
C THR A 60 -6.79 -1.09 11.57
N LYS A 61 -5.75 -1.69 10.97
CA LYS A 61 -4.40 -1.12 10.98
C LYS A 61 -4.29 0.12 10.09
N LEU A 62 -4.92 0.10 8.92
CA LEU A 62 -4.97 1.24 8.01
C LEU A 62 -5.67 2.44 8.65
N ASP A 63 -6.81 2.21 9.31
CA ASP A 63 -7.55 3.26 10.00
C ASP A 63 -6.72 3.94 11.11
N LYS A 64 -5.93 3.15 11.86
CA LYS A 64 -4.99 3.69 12.85
C LYS A 64 -3.93 4.57 12.18
N ILE A 65 -3.30 4.11 11.11
CA ILE A 65 -2.27 4.86 10.37
C ILE A 65 -2.84 6.18 9.86
N ILE A 66 -4.01 6.15 9.24
CA ILE A 66 -4.69 7.36 8.75
C ILE A 66 -4.97 8.33 9.89
N LYS A 67 -5.47 7.83 11.03
CA LYS A 67 -5.74 8.64 12.21
C LYS A 67 -4.49 9.35 12.75
N GLU A 68 -3.39 8.63 12.91
CA GLU A 68 -2.12 9.18 13.41
C GLU A 68 -1.54 10.25 12.47
N LEU A 69 -1.50 9.97 11.16
CA LEU A 69 -1.02 10.93 10.17
C LEU A 69 -1.91 12.17 10.09
N THR A 70 -3.23 11.98 10.10
CA THR A 70 -4.20 13.10 10.07
C THR A 70 -4.09 13.96 11.33
N ALA A 71 -3.94 13.35 12.52
CA ALA A 71 -3.73 14.07 13.77
C ALA A 71 -2.44 14.88 13.77
N ALA A 72 -1.44 14.45 12.99
CA ALA A 72 -0.17 15.13 12.81
C ALA A 72 -0.17 16.15 11.64
N ASP A 73 -1.32 16.44 11.03
CA ASP A 73 -1.50 17.39 9.91
C ASP A 73 -0.76 16.96 8.63
N PHE A 74 -0.73 15.66 8.34
CA PHE A 74 -0.25 15.13 7.07
C PHE A 74 -1.35 15.05 6.03
N ASP A 75 -1.04 15.42 4.79
CA ASP A 75 -1.82 15.01 3.63
C ASP A 75 -1.49 13.56 3.25
N ILE A 76 -2.51 12.79 2.87
CA ILE A 76 -2.36 11.37 2.61
C ILE A 76 -2.65 11.08 1.14
N VAL A 77 -1.70 10.38 0.50
CA VAL A 77 -1.91 9.73 -0.78
C VAL A 77 -2.15 8.24 -0.50
N LEU A 78 -3.39 7.81 -0.66
CA LEU A 78 -3.77 6.43 -0.40
C LEU A 78 -3.58 5.56 -1.64
N ALA A 79 -2.63 4.63 -1.59
CA ALA A 79 -2.39 3.68 -2.67
C ALA A 79 -3.35 2.47 -2.63
N THR A 80 -3.54 1.83 -3.78
CA THR A 80 -4.46 0.68 -3.94
C THR A 80 -3.83 -0.67 -3.57
N SER A 81 -2.62 -0.71 -3.04
CA SER A 81 -1.86 -1.92 -2.66
C SER A 81 -1.57 -2.92 -3.80
N THR A 82 -1.83 -2.57 -5.03
CA THR A 82 -1.68 -3.47 -6.19
C THR A 82 -0.23 -3.81 -6.54
N ALA A 83 0.74 -3.18 -5.88
CA ALA A 83 2.16 -3.46 -6.08
C ALA A 83 2.58 -4.85 -5.59
N ALA A 84 1.85 -5.43 -4.63
CA ALA A 84 2.16 -6.74 -4.05
C ALA A 84 0.87 -7.52 -3.80
N MET A 85 0.60 -8.54 -4.62
CA MET A 85 -0.55 -9.41 -4.42
C MET A 85 -0.38 -10.34 -3.21
N PRO A 86 -1.47 -10.70 -2.50
CA PRO A 86 -1.40 -11.58 -1.35
C PRO A 86 -1.07 -13.02 -1.73
N ALA A 87 -0.39 -13.73 -0.84
CA ALA A 87 0.04 -15.11 -1.06
C ALA A 87 -1.13 -16.08 -1.32
N TRP A 88 -2.29 -15.85 -0.69
CA TRP A 88 -3.46 -16.68 -0.91
C TRP A 88 -3.97 -16.62 -2.34
N MET A 89 -3.89 -15.45 -2.99
CA MET A 89 -4.30 -15.26 -4.37
C MET A 89 -3.40 -16.06 -5.32
N PHE A 90 -2.08 -15.99 -5.11
CA PHE A 90 -1.12 -16.75 -5.89
C PHE A 90 -1.33 -18.26 -5.76
N LYS A 91 -1.59 -18.74 -4.53
CA LYS A 91 -1.85 -20.17 -4.26
C LYS A 91 -3.14 -20.67 -4.90
N LYS A 92 -4.19 -19.87 -4.84
CA LYS A 92 -5.53 -20.26 -5.33
C LYS A 92 -5.66 -20.10 -6.85
N TYR A 93 -5.02 -19.08 -7.41
CA TYR A 93 -5.13 -18.68 -8.81
C TYR A 93 -3.76 -18.53 -9.48
N PRO A 94 -3.10 -19.61 -9.89
CA PRO A 94 -1.75 -19.55 -10.47
C PRO A 94 -1.63 -18.68 -11.73
N ASP A 95 -2.75 -18.40 -12.43
CA ASP A 95 -2.81 -17.53 -13.60
C ASP A 95 -2.57 -16.06 -13.27
N VAL A 96 -2.65 -15.66 -12.00
CA VAL A 96 -2.34 -14.29 -11.58
C VAL A 96 -0.85 -13.96 -11.70
N ALA A 97 0.01 -14.96 -11.72
CA ALA A 97 1.45 -14.75 -11.85
C ALA A 97 1.84 -14.37 -13.28
N ARG A 98 2.68 -13.34 -13.38
CA ARG A 98 3.25 -12.90 -14.66
C ARG A 98 4.13 -13.99 -15.27
N VAL A 99 4.07 -14.12 -16.59
CA VAL A 99 4.97 -14.95 -17.39
C VAL A 99 5.93 -14.03 -18.15
N ASP A 100 7.22 -14.30 -18.11
CA ASP A 100 8.23 -13.54 -18.83
C ASP A 100 8.32 -13.92 -20.32
N TYR A 101 9.18 -13.22 -21.05
CA TYR A 101 9.39 -13.46 -22.49
C TYR A 101 9.99 -14.84 -22.80
N GLN A 102 10.57 -15.53 -21.82
CA GLN A 102 11.10 -16.88 -21.95
C GLN A 102 10.06 -17.96 -21.57
N GLY A 103 8.82 -17.55 -21.28
CA GLY A 103 7.74 -18.45 -20.86
C GLY A 103 7.81 -18.89 -19.39
N ARG A 104 8.68 -18.29 -18.58
CA ARG A 104 8.82 -18.64 -17.17
C ARG A 104 7.82 -17.85 -16.34
N ARG A 105 7.09 -18.57 -15.50
CA ARG A 105 6.16 -17.96 -14.55
C ARG A 105 6.91 -17.38 -13.36
N HIS A 106 6.64 -16.13 -13.05
CA HIS A 106 7.21 -15.48 -11.87
C HIS A 106 6.67 -16.11 -10.59
N VAL A 107 7.48 -16.06 -9.53
CA VAL A 107 7.11 -16.58 -8.21
C VAL A 107 6.61 -15.46 -7.30
N PHE A 108 5.87 -15.84 -6.26
CA PHE A 108 5.44 -14.93 -5.21
C PHE A 108 6.65 -14.30 -4.48
N GLY A 109 6.49 -13.09 -3.98
CA GLY A 109 7.43 -12.45 -3.07
C GLY A 109 8.26 -11.30 -3.63
N ALA A 110 8.08 -10.93 -4.90
CA ALA A 110 8.69 -9.73 -5.48
C ALA A 110 7.64 -8.75 -6.00
N ARG A 111 8.07 -7.53 -6.38
CA ARG A 111 7.18 -6.52 -6.96
C ARG A 111 6.77 -6.90 -8.37
N HIS A 112 5.56 -6.48 -8.76
CA HIS A 112 5.04 -6.63 -10.12
C HIS A 112 5.07 -8.07 -10.67
N ASN A 113 4.82 -9.04 -9.84
CA ASN A 113 4.76 -10.46 -10.22
C ASN A 113 3.41 -10.88 -10.78
N PHE A 114 2.48 -9.98 -10.86
CA PHE A 114 1.12 -10.22 -11.31
C PHE A 114 0.95 -9.98 -12.80
N CYS A 115 -0.04 -10.65 -13.37
CA CYS A 115 -0.53 -10.43 -14.72
C CYS A 115 -1.78 -9.55 -14.68
N PRO A 116 -1.73 -8.28 -15.13
CA PRO A 116 -2.90 -7.39 -15.09
C PRO A 116 -4.04 -7.86 -16.01
N SER A 117 -3.77 -8.80 -16.92
CA SER A 117 -4.78 -9.39 -17.80
C SER A 117 -5.46 -10.62 -17.20
N SER A 118 -4.97 -11.15 -16.07
CA SER A 118 -5.63 -12.27 -15.38
C SER A 118 -7.00 -11.82 -14.86
N LYS A 119 -8.04 -12.61 -15.17
CA LYS A 119 -9.39 -12.37 -14.66
C LYS A 119 -9.45 -12.48 -13.13
N ASN A 120 -8.68 -13.37 -12.55
CA ASN A 120 -8.62 -13.58 -11.11
C ASN A 120 -7.89 -12.45 -10.38
N TYR A 121 -6.91 -11.82 -11.01
CA TYR A 121 -6.24 -10.63 -10.46
C TYR A 121 -7.14 -9.38 -10.48
N ARG A 122 -8.03 -9.28 -11.47
CA ARG A 122 -8.91 -8.12 -11.68
C ARG A 122 -10.28 -8.25 -10.97
N ARG A 123 -10.53 -9.34 -10.30
CA ARG A 123 -11.78 -9.64 -9.60
C ARG A 123 -11.90 -8.88 -8.27
#